data_c9dc7caa18546079aae82d4b55d73f95
#
_entry.id   c9dc7caa18546079aae82d4b55d73f95
#
_cell.length_a   1.000
_cell.length_b   1.000
_cell.length_c   1.000
_cell.angle_alpha   90.00
_cell.angle_beta   90.00
_cell.angle_gamma   90.00
#
_symmetry.space_group_name_H-M   'P 1'
#
loop_
_entity.id
_entity.type
_entity.pdbx_description
1 polymer ?
#
loop_
_entity_poly.entity_id
_entity_poly.type
_entity_poly.pdbx_seq_one_letter_code
_entity_poly.pdbx_strand_id
1 'polypeptide(L)' 'GKPSIRGTRIPVELILRMLAQGIPENDILREYPRLQPDDIRAALAYAARVLAHEDVFPLTTSA' A
#
# COMPACT_ATOMS: atom_id res chain seq x y z
N GLY A 1 -2.05 5.10 16.38
CA GLY A 1 -2.10 3.82 15.71
C GLY A 1 -1.63 3.86 14.28
N LYS A 2 -1.64 2.73 13.66
CA LYS A 2 -1.21 2.63 12.28
C LYS A 2 -2.30 3.13 11.35
N PRO A 3 -1.92 3.76 10.24
CA PRO A 3 -2.92 4.20 9.27
C PRO A 3 -3.63 3.01 8.66
N SER A 4 -4.93 3.16 8.51
CA SER A 4 -5.79 2.13 7.94
C SER A 4 -6.61 2.71 6.81
N ILE A 5 -7.10 1.85 5.96
CA ILE A 5 -7.97 2.27 4.87
C ILE A 5 -9.30 2.72 5.48
N ARG A 6 -9.79 3.87 5.03
CA ARG A 6 -11.01 4.46 5.54
C ARG A 6 -12.16 3.46 5.45
N GLY A 7 -12.92 3.36 6.55
CA GLY A 7 -14.06 2.47 6.58
C GLY A 7 -13.72 1.02 6.81
N THR A 8 -12.45 0.72 7.03
CA THR A 8 -12.01 -0.65 7.29
C THR A 8 -11.04 -0.65 8.45
N ARG A 9 -10.66 -1.85 8.88
CA ARG A 9 -9.58 -2.00 9.85
C ARG A 9 -8.33 -2.54 9.21
N ILE A 10 -8.25 -2.42 7.90
CA ILE A 10 -7.15 -2.97 7.14
C ILE A 10 -6.00 -1.97 7.11
N PRO A 11 -4.85 -2.31 7.69
CA PRO A 11 -3.72 -1.38 7.71
C PRO A 11 -3.17 -1.14 6.31
N VAL A 12 -2.79 0.10 6.04
CA VAL A 12 -2.16 0.44 4.76
C VAL A 12 -0.89 -0.40 4.57
N GLU A 13 -0.15 -0.60 5.65
CA GLU A 13 1.08 -1.39 5.58
C GLU A 13 0.85 -2.79 5.04
N LEU A 14 -0.26 -3.40 5.43
CA LEU A 14 -0.56 -4.76 4.97
C LEU A 14 -0.74 -4.80 3.46
N ILE A 15 -1.46 -3.82 2.93
CA ILE A 15 -1.69 -3.75 1.50
C ILE A 15 -0.37 -3.58 0.76
N LEU A 16 0.47 -2.68 1.27
CA LEU A 16 1.76 -2.43 0.63
C LEU A 16 2.63 -3.68 0.65
N ARG A 17 2.59 -4.41 1.76
CA ARG A 17 3.38 -5.64 1.89
C ARG A 17 2.93 -6.69 0.91
N MET A 18 1.62 -6.84 0.73
CA MET A 18 1.09 -7.81 -0.22
C MET A 18 1.50 -7.45 -1.64
N LEU A 19 1.44 -6.17 -1.98
CA LEU A 19 1.87 -5.74 -3.30
C LEU A 19 3.36 -6.00 -3.51
N ALA A 20 4.16 -5.78 -2.47
CA ALA A 20 5.59 -6.02 -2.55
C ALA A 20 5.90 -7.50 -2.76
N GLN A 21 5.03 -8.36 -2.28
CA GLN A 21 5.18 -9.80 -2.46
C GLN A 21 4.73 -10.26 -3.85
N GLY A 22 4.22 -9.33 -4.65
CA GLY A 22 3.77 -9.68 -5.99
C GLY A 22 2.36 -10.21 -6.06
N ILE A 23 1.59 -10.06 -4.99
CA ILE A 23 0.20 -10.51 -4.99
C ILE A 23 -0.61 -9.58 -5.88
N PRO A 24 -1.32 -10.11 -6.88
CA PRO A 24 -2.11 -9.27 -7.78
C PRO A 24 -3.22 -8.53 -7.05
N GLU A 25 -3.56 -7.34 -7.54
CA GLU A 25 -4.62 -6.55 -6.92
C GLU A 25 -5.93 -7.31 -6.84
N ASN A 26 -6.25 -8.07 -7.87
CA ASN A 26 -7.50 -8.83 -7.88
C ASN A 26 -7.56 -9.82 -6.72
N ASP A 27 -6.44 -10.41 -6.39
CA ASP A 27 -6.38 -11.36 -5.28
C ASP A 27 -6.55 -10.63 -3.96
N ILE A 28 -5.96 -9.46 -3.83
CA ILE A 28 -6.10 -8.66 -2.62
C ILE A 28 -7.56 -8.26 -2.43
N LEU A 29 -8.20 -7.81 -3.49
CA LEU A 29 -9.59 -7.39 -3.42
C LEU A 29 -10.52 -8.56 -3.12
N ARG A 30 -10.16 -9.75 -3.58
CA ARG A 30 -10.96 -10.94 -3.31
C ARG A 30 -10.83 -11.35 -1.84
N GLU A 31 -9.62 -11.22 -1.30
CA GLU A 31 -9.36 -11.57 0.09
C GLU A 31 -10.03 -10.60 1.05
N TYR A 32 -10.09 -9.35 0.66
CA TYR A 32 -10.64 -8.28 1.50
C TYR A 32 -11.77 -7.58 0.76
N PRO A 33 -12.98 -8.14 0.82
CA PRO A 33 -14.10 -7.60 0.02
C PRO A 33 -14.48 -6.17 0.34
N ARG A 34 -14.07 -5.66 1.48
CA ARG A 34 -14.36 -4.26 1.83
C ARG A 34 -13.48 -3.28 1.09
N LEU A 35 -12.38 -3.76 0.51
CA LEU A 35 -11.50 -2.90 -0.23
C LEU A 35 -12.05 -2.62 -1.62
N GLN A 36 -11.85 -1.39 -2.06
CA GLN A 36 -12.14 -0.97 -3.41
C GLN A 36 -10.84 -0.82 -4.18
N PRO A 37 -10.87 -0.88 -5.50
CA PRO A 37 -9.64 -0.65 -6.26
C PRO A 37 -8.98 0.69 -5.93
N ASP A 38 -9.80 1.72 -5.67
CA ASP A 38 -9.26 3.02 -5.32
C ASP A 38 -8.53 2.99 -3.98
N ASP A 39 -8.87 2.07 -3.10
CA ASP A 39 -8.21 1.97 -1.81
C ASP A 39 -6.77 1.52 -1.96
N ILE A 40 -6.51 0.63 -2.91
CA ILE A 40 -5.14 0.19 -3.19
C ILE A 40 -4.33 1.36 -3.72
N ARG A 41 -4.94 2.13 -4.62
CA ARG A 41 -4.26 3.31 -5.15
C ARG A 41 -4.00 4.33 -4.05
N ALA A 42 -4.95 4.49 -3.13
CA ALA A 42 -4.79 5.40 -2.01
C ALA A 42 -3.65 4.96 -1.10
N ALA A 43 -3.49 3.67 -0.90
CA ALA A 43 -2.39 3.14 -0.09
C ALA A 43 -1.05 3.48 -0.72
N LEU A 44 -0.95 3.32 -2.04
CA LEU A 44 0.27 3.66 -2.74
C LEU A 44 0.55 5.16 -2.69
N ALA A 45 -0.49 5.98 -2.84
CA ALA A 45 -0.33 7.43 -2.76
C ALA A 45 0.12 7.86 -1.37
N TYR A 46 -0.42 7.20 -0.35
CA TYR A 46 -0.01 7.50 1.02
C TYR A 46 1.47 7.19 1.22
N ALA A 47 1.91 6.03 0.74
CA ALA A 47 3.30 5.65 0.88
C ALA A 47 4.22 6.63 0.15
N ALA A 48 3.82 7.04 -1.03
CA ALA A 48 4.61 7.99 -1.81
C ALA A 48 4.75 9.31 -1.07
N ARG A 49 3.67 9.75 -0.43
CA ARG A 49 3.68 11.01 0.28
C ARG A 49 4.56 10.95 1.53
N VAL A 50 4.47 9.83 2.25
CA VAL A 50 5.31 9.65 3.43
C VAL A 50 6.78 9.65 3.04
N LEU A 51 7.13 8.92 1.99
CA LEU A 51 8.51 8.83 1.56
C LEU A 51 9.04 10.17 1.02
N ALA A 52 8.15 10.99 0.48
CA ALA A 52 8.55 12.30 -0.04
C ALA A 52 9.03 13.23 1.05
N HIS A 53 8.66 12.97 2.30
CA HIS A 53 9.07 13.79 3.43
C HIS A 53 10.28 13.23 4.14
N GLU A 54 10.84 12.14 3.65
CA GLU A 54 11.99 11.53 4.26
C GLU A 54 13.25 11.92 3.51
N ASP A 55 14.40 11.66 4.14
CA ASP A 55 15.65 11.88 3.47
C ASP A 55 15.76 10.97 2.25
N VAL A 56 16.43 11.49 1.24
CA VAL A 56 16.62 10.72 0.03
C VAL A 56 17.62 9.63 0.29
N PHE A 57 17.23 8.40 0.02
CA PHE A 57 18.14 7.27 0.08
C PHE A 57 18.48 6.84 -1.33
N PRO A 58 19.76 6.73 -1.64
CA PRO A 58 20.12 6.19 -2.95
C PRO A 58 19.73 4.73 -2.98
N LEU A 59 18.64 4.43 -3.64
CA LEU A 59 18.27 3.06 -3.86
C LEU A 59 19.11 2.53 -4.98
N THR A 60 20.00 1.65 -4.64
CA THR A 60 20.81 1.00 -5.65
C THR A 60 19.94 -0.04 -6.29
N THR A 61 19.15 0.38 -7.20
CA THR A 61 18.42 -0.59 -7.99
C THR A 61 19.35 -0.94 -9.13
N SER A 62 19.54 -2.18 -9.28
CA SER A 62 20.31 -2.67 -10.40
C SER A 62 19.41 -2.79 -11.60
N ALA A 63 18.61 -1.83 -11.82
CA ALA A 63 17.72 -1.91 -12.96
C ALA A 63 18.50 -1.66 -14.22
#